data_071c7ec7e95793d14eae7d2c78cc92a5
#
_entry.id   071c7ec7e95793d14eae7d2c78cc92a5
#
_cell.length_a   1.000
_cell.length_b   1.000
_cell.length_c   1.000
_cell.angle_alpha   90.00
_cell.angle_beta   90.00
_cell.angle_gamma   90.00
#
_symmetry.space_group_name_H-M   'P 1'
#
loop_
_entity.id
_entity.type
_entity.pdbx_description
1 polymer ?
#
loop_
_entity_poly.entity_id
_entity_poly.type
_entity_poly.pdbx_seq_one_letter_code
_entity_poly.pdbx_strand_id
1 'polypeptide(L)'
;MSKRRVSYFYDPDVGSYTYGLGHPMKPHRILMAHELISSYPSHLLLSHPSLTHFRPPRASAQQMTAFHTDEYVHFLSRVTPETMDELTGRGTQFLVGDDNPAFEGIWEFCTISAGGSLGAAKRINEGRSDIAINWAGGLHHAKKREASGFCYINDIVLAILDLLRVFPRVLYVDIDCHHGDGVEEAFYTTDRVMTCSFHKYGEYFPGTGTQEDRGRGKGRGYALNVPLKDGMSDETFKSVFDPVLERILAVFRPSAIILQCGADSLSGDKLGCFNLTMQGHAHCTSFLRKFNIPLILLGGGGYTVKNVARAWCYETACALGVQHELVPQGEEGGMMPWNEYFEWFGPRYRLEVVKNNMEDVNLRIADPKIDRVRERALQQIKELEGRIGAPSVQMMDVPRESVAEHTGFFNGSKEGQERQIEWQDELDVRLAQHSRFVYHLQSQTSSYYSNRHRHISPSSSQSSPSTSDDERGMSDDDPRKRMSILTNMVFDISLCSGDTTTTMTAEQYVGSKDGKMGRRRFFFDTGIGSELGAMK
;
A
#
# COMPACT_ATOMS: atom_id res chain seq x y z
N MET A 1 -23.50 -11.61 17.29
CA MET A 1 -22.40 -10.75 16.81
C MET A 1 -23.01 -9.45 16.33
N SER A 2 -22.44 -8.27 16.71
CA SER A 2 -22.95 -7.00 16.21
C SER A 2 -22.75 -6.94 14.70
N LYS A 3 -23.79 -6.52 13.95
CA LYS A 3 -23.73 -6.32 12.51
C LYS A 3 -22.76 -5.19 12.25
N ARG A 4 -21.64 -5.45 11.57
CA ARG A 4 -20.69 -4.42 11.16
C ARG A 4 -21.13 -3.77 9.88
N ARG A 5 -20.92 -2.46 9.80
CA ARG A 5 -21.20 -1.67 8.60
C ARG A 5 -19.98 -1.71 7.70
N VAL A 6 -20.12 -2.27 6.53
CA VAL A 6 -19.07 -2.40 5.52
C VAL A 6 -19.35 -1.43 4.37
N SER A 7 -18.37 -0.60 4.02
CA SER A 7 -18.41 0.23 2.81
C SER A 7 -17.50 -0.38 1.75
N TYR A 8 -18.03 -0.56 0.55
CA TYR A 8 -17.29 -1.10 -0.59
C TYR A 8 -17.21 -0.04 -1.69
N PHE A 9 -15.99 0.32 -2.07
CA PHE A 9 -15.71 1.35 -3.07
C PHE A 9 -15.30 0.71 -4.39
N TYR A 10 -15.99 1.07 -5.46
CA TYR A 10 -15.70 0.59 -6.80
C TYR A 10 -16.05 1.65 -7.84
N ASP A 11 -15.15 1.93 -8.76
CA ASP A 11 -15.38 2.75 -9.95
C ASP A 11 -15.27 1.84 -11.18
N PRO A 12 -16.32 1.72 -12.03
CA PRO A 12 -16.33 0.81 -13.18
C PRO A 12 -15.25 1.15 -14.22
N ASP A 13 -14.77 2.39 -14.25
CA ASP A 13 -13.77 2.80 -15.23
C ASP A 13 -12.39 2.18 -14.93
N VAL A 14 -12.12 1.75 -13.67
CA VAL A 14 -10.79 1.27 -13.24
C VAL A 14 -10.27 0.08 -14.05
N GLY A 15 -11.16 -0.82 -14.46
CA GLY A 15 -10.81 -2.03 -15.25
C GLY A 15 -10.46 -1.77 -16.71
N SER A 16 -10.71 -0.55 -17.20
CA SER A 16 -10.50 -0.19 -18.61
C SER A 16 -9.07 0.26 -18.91
N TYR A 17 -8.29 0.60 -17.89
CA TYR A 17 -6.90 1.05 -18.07
C TYR A 17 -5.94 -0.12 -18.26
N THR A 18 -4.87 0.12 -19.03
CA THR A 18 -3.84 -0.87 -19.29
C THR A 18 -2.45 -0.24 -19.24
N TYR A 19 -1.53 -0.89 -18.55
CA TYR A 19 -0.11 -0.49 -18.48
C TYR A 19 0.66 -0.78 -19.78
N GLY A 20 0.04 -1.47 -20.72
CA GLY A 20 0.63 -1.81 -22.01
C GLY A 20 0.66 -3.31 -22.28
N LEU A 21 1.06 -3.64 -23.52
CA LEU A 21 1.16 -5.02 -23.97
C LEU A 21 2.25 -5.77 -23.20
N GLY A 22 1.93 -6.95 -22.68
CA GLY A 22 2.88 -7.77 -21.94
C GLY A 22 3.12 -7.36 -20.48
N HIS A 23 2.75 -6.16 -20.06
CA HIS A 23 2.94 -5.73 -18.69
C HIS A 23 2.13 -6.60 -17.71
N PRO A 24 2.73 -7.08 -16.58
CA PRO A 24 2.06 -8.01 -15.65
C PRO A 24 0.92 -7.35 -14.86
N MET A 25 1.02 -6.06 -14.53
CA MET A 25 -0.03 -5.33 -13.84
C MET A 25 -1.23 -5.13 -14.76
N LYS A 26 -2.37 -5.68 -14.34
CA LYS A 26 -3.63 -5.65 -15.09
C LYS A 26 -4.76 -5.07 -14.23
N PRO A 27 -5.11 -3.78 -14.36
CA PRO A 27 -6.25 -3.18 -13.66
C PRO A 27 -7.57 -3.92 -13.89
N HIS A 28 -7.72 -4.60 -15.00
CA HIS A 28 -8.84 -5.49 -15.32
C HIS A 28 -9.15 -6.54 -14.22
N ARG A 29 -8.15 -6.92 -13.41
CA ARG A 29 -8.35 -7.82 -12.26
C ARG A 29 -9.34 -7.26 -11.22
N ILE A 30 -9.42 -5.95 -11.10
CA ILE A 30 -10.34 -5.27 -10.17
C ILE A 30 -11.78 -5.41 -10.67
N LEU A 31 -12.00 -5.25 -11.98
CA LEU A 31 -13.29 -5.50 -12.61
C LEU A 31 -13.71 -6.96 -12.43
N MET A 32 -12.81 -7.91 -12.71
CA MET A 32 -13.11 -9.33 -12.50
C MET A 32 -13.47 -9.67 -11.05
N ALA A 33 -12.80 -9.04 -10.06
CA ALA A 33 -13.14 -9.21 -8.66
C ALA A 33 -14.53 -8.65 -8.35
N HIS A 34 -14.86 -7.47 -8.86
CA HIS A 34 -16.17 -6.85 -8.69
C HIS A 34 -17.29 -7.69 -9.31
N GLU A 35 -17.11 -8.15 -10.54
CA GLU A 35 -18.08 -9.01 -11.23
C GLU A 35 -18.30 -10.32 -10.46
N LEU A 36 -17.25 -10.92 -9.95
CA LEU A 36 -17.38 -12.11 -9.11
C LEU A 36 -18.12 -11.82 -7.79
N ILE A 37 -17.84 -10.70 -7.12
CA ILE A 37 -18.53 -10.28 -5.90
C ILE A 37 -20.02 -10.01 -6.19
N SER A 38 -20.35 -9.40 -7.33
CA SER A 38 -21.71 -9.07 -7.71
C SER A 38 -22.53 -10.29 -8.16
N SER A 39 -21.89 -11.33 -8.62
CA SER A 39 -22.55 -12.54 -9.13
C SER A 39 -23.05 -13.48 -8.03
N TYR A 40 -22.58 -13.34 -6.80
CA TYR A 40 -23.08 -14.12 -5.67
C TYR A 40 -24.51 -13.70 -5.30
N PRO A 41 -25.32 -14.63 -4.72
CA PRO A 41 -26.69 -14.33 -4.32
C PRO A 41 -26.80 -13.03 -3.52
N SER A 42 -27.91 -12.31 -3.73
CA SER A 42 -28.14 -10.94 -3.25
C SER A 42 -28.02 -10.75 -1.73
N HIS A 43 -28.08 -11.81 -0.94
CA HIS A 43 -27.94 -11.74 0.53
C HIS A 43 -26.51 -11.98 1.03
N LEU A 44 -25.57 -12.38 0.15
CA LEU A 44 -24.21 -12.80 0.57
C LEU A 44 -23.17 -11.69 0.47
N LEU A 45 -23.04 -11.01 -0.64
CA LEU A 45 -21.93 -10.07 -0.87
C LEU A 45 -22.43 -8.65 -1.19
N LEU A 46 -22.54 -8.27 -2.46
CA LEU A 46 -22.78 -6.89 -2.83
C LEU A 46 -24.11 -6.32 -2.32
N SER A 47 -25.14 -7.15 -2.23
CA SER A 47 -26.45 -6.78 -1.69
C SER A 47 -26.66 -7.20 -0.24
N HIS A 48 -25.60 -7.58 0.48
CA HIS A 48 -25.69 -7.92 1.90
C HIS A 48 -26.16 -6.70 2.72
N PRO A 49 -27.11 -6.86 3.66
CA PRO A 49 -27.68 -5.73 4.42
C PRO A 49 -26.68 -4.86 5.19
N SER A 50 -25.50 -5.40 5.48
CA SER A 50 -24.42 -4.68 6.17
C SER A 50 -23.42 -4.04 5.23
N LEU A 51 -23.52 -4.26 3.90
CA LEU A 51 -22.64 -3.68 2.92
C LEU A 51 -23.35 -2.53 2.21
N THR A 52 -22.65 -1.40 2.09
CA THR A 52 -23.09 -0.28 1.24
C THR A 52 -22.04 -0.06 0.17
N HIS A 53 -22.45 -0.14 -1.08
CA HIS A 53 -21.61 0.08 -2.24
C HIS A 53 -21.58 1.57 -2.61
N PHE A 54 -20.40 2.08 -2.97
CA PHE A 54 -20.16 3.47 -3.36
C PHE A 54 -19.29 3.55 -4.61
N ARG A 55 -19.66 4.43 -5.53
CA ARG A 55 -18.71 4.98 -6.48
C ARG A 55 -17.96 6.11 -5.77
N PRO A 56 -16.62 6.00 -5.58
CA PRO A 56 -15.87 7.02 -4.87
C PRO A 56 -15.78 8.31 -5.70
N PRO A 57 -15.77 9.50 -5.08
CA PRO A 57 -15.36 10.71 -5.77
C PRO A 57 -13.88 10.53 -6.17
N ARG A 58 -13.52 10.95 -7.36
CA ARG A 58 -12.13 10.92 -7.81
C ARG A 58 -11.31 11.93 -7.00
N ALA A 59 -10.11 11.53 -6.57
CA ALA A 59 -9.23 12.43 -5.81
C ALA A 59 -8.80 13.62 -6.66
N SER A 60 -8.78 14.79 -6.05
CA SER A 60 -8.25 16.01 -6.69
C SER A 60 -6.72 16.07 -6.57
N ALA A 61 -6.08 16.87 -7.44
CA ALA A 61 -4.65 17.16 -7.34
C ALA A 61 -4.28 17.70 -5.94
N GLN A 62 -5.08 18.59 -5.37
CA GLN A 62 -4.87 19.13 -4.03
C GLN A 62 -4.89 18.04 -2.93
N GLN A 63 -5.74 17.03 -3.06
CA GLN A 63 -5.74 15.91 -2.11
C GLN A 63 -4.49 15.04 -2.25
N MET A 64 -4.00 14.84 -3.47
CA MET A 64 -2.78 14.07 -3.72
C MET A 64 -1.52 14.80 -3.24
N THR A 65 -1.48 16.14 -3.34
CA THR A 65 -0.35 16.95 -2.83
C THR A 65 -0.28 17.04 -1.31
N ALA A 66 -1.22 16.39 -0.58
CA ALA A 66 -1.04 16.17 0.85
C ALA A 66 0.18 15.29 1.18
N PHE A 67 0.63 14.46 0.24
CA PHE A 67 1.84 13.65 0.34
C PHE A 67 2.82 13.90 -0.81
N HIS A 68 2.35 13.80 -2.04
CA HIS A 68 3.20 13.94 -3.22
C HIS A 68 3.58 15.41 -3.48
N THR A 69 4.71 15.65 -4.15
CA THR A 69 5.09 17.00 -4.53
C THR A 69 4.21 17.54 -5.64
N ASP A 70 4.05 18.87 -5.67
CA ASP A 70 3.23 19.55 -6.68
C ASP A 70 3.73 19.26 -8.11
N GLU A 71 5.06 19.21 -8.30
CA GLU A 71 5.68 18.93 -9.59
C GLU A 71 5.32 17.51 -10.07
N TYR A 72 5.37 16.52 -9.18
CA TYR A 72 5.04 15.15 -9.53
C TYR A 72 3.55 14.96 -9.85
N VAL A 73 2.66 15.55 -9.06
CA VAL A 73 1.21 15.52 -9.32
C VAL A 73 0.88 16.25 -10.62
N HIS A 74 1.51 17.42 -10.88
CA HIS A 74 1.35 18.14 -12.12
C HIS A 74 1.87 17.35 -13.32
N PHE A 75 3.01 16.66 -13.17
CA PHE A 75 3.52 15.74 -14.20
C PHE A 75 2.51 14.66 -14.52
N LEU A 76 2.00 13.92 -13.52
CA LEU A 76 1.02 12.83 -13.70
C LEU A 76 -0.27 13.29 -14.39
N SER A 77 -0.69 14.54 -14.16
CA SER A 77 -1.89 15.10 -14.79
C SER A 77 -1.72 15.42 -16.28
N ARG A 78 -0.50 15.34 -16.82
CA ARG A 78 -0.16 15.76 -18.20
C ARG A 78 0.54 14.70 -19.02
N VAL A 79 1.15 13.72 -18.36
CA VAL A 79 1.91 12.69 -19.05
C VAL A 79 1.00 11.77 -19.86
N THR A 80 1.42 11.53 -21.10
CA THR A 80 0.85 10.54 -22.03
C THR A 80 1.97 9.67 -22.59
N PRO A 81 1.67 8.54 -23.23
CA PRO A 81 2.71 7.75 -23.89
C PRO A 81 3.58 8.57 -24.85
N GLU A 82 3.02 9.59 -25.53
CA GLU A 82 3.73 10.41 -26.51
C GLU A 82 4.62 11.48 -25.85
N THR A 83 4.21 11.99 -24.69
CA THR A 83 4.94 13.05 -23.97
C THR A 83 5.90 12.54 -22.91
N MET A 84 5.93 11.23 -22.67
CA MET A 84 6.70 10.60 -21.60
C MET A 84 8.19 10.96 -21.67
N ASP A 85 8.83 10.78 -22.84
CA ASP A 85 10.27 11.01 -23.02
C ASP A 85 10.67 12.46 -22.76
N GLU A 86 9.83 13.40 -23.18
CA GLU A 86 10.07 14.83 -22.96
C GLU A 86 9.92 15.20 -21.49
N LEU A 87 8.80 14.78 -20.86
CA LEU A 87 8.43 15.17 -19.51
C LEU A 87 9.23 14.46 -18.43
N THR A 88 9.77 13.26 -18.70
CA THR A 88 10.60 12.51 -17.75
C THR A 88 12.11 12.80 -17.88
N GLY A 89 12.49 13.74 -18.78
CA GLY A 89 13.90 13.96 -19.07
C GLY A 89 14.58 12.68 -19.60
N ARG A 90 13.93 11.96 -20.50
CA ARG A 90 14.35 10.65 -21.05
C ARG A 90 14.44 9.54 -19.99
N GLY A 91 13.47 9.48 -19.11
CA GLY A 91 13.35 8.41 -18.11
C GLY A 91 14.20 8.57 -16.85
N THR A 92 14.76 9.77 -16.61
CA THR A 92 15.55 10.05 -15.41
C THR A 92 14.75 10.64 -14.24
N GLN A 93 13.48 11.05 -14.48
CA GLN A 93 12.63 11.68 -13.49
C GLN A 93 11.23 11.07 -13.50
N PHE A 94 10.58 11.04 -12.35
CA PHE A 94 9.18 10.67 -12.10
C PHE A 94 8.79 9.23 -12.44
N LEU A 95 8.97 8.81 -13.70
CA LEU A 95 8.78 7.44 -14.17
C LEU A 95 10.15 6.88 -14.55
N VAL A 96 10.74 6.12 -13.65
CA VAL A 96 12.10 5.62 -13.81
C VAL A 96 12.08 4.14 -14.20
N GLY A 97 12.72 3.81 -15.32
CA GLY A 97 12.79 2.46 -15.87
C GLY A 97 11.49 2.00 -16.53
N ASP A 98 11.49 0.75 -17.00
CA ASP A 98 10.40 0.15 -17.76
C ASP A 98 9.22 -0.32 -16.88
N ASP A 99 9.41 -0.33 -15.57
CA ASP A 99 8.40 -0.81 -14.61
C ASP A 99 7.16 0.09 -14.53
N ASN A 100 7.33 1.38 -14.80
CA ASN A 100 6.28 2.37 -14.61
C ASN A 100 6.01 3.13 -15.92
N PRO A 101 5.44 2.47 -16.96
CA PRO A 101 5.18 3.13 -18.22
C PRO A 101 4.11 4.21 -18.10
N ALA A 102 4.22 5.28 -18.88
CA ALA A 102 3.08 6.14 -19.12
C ALA A 102 2.05 5.39 -19.96
N PHE A 103 0.79 5.46 -19.57
CA PHE A 103 -0.31 4.86 -20.32
C PHE A 103 -1.48 5.84 -20.43
N GLU A 104 -2.31 5.65 -21.42
CA GLU A 104 -3.49 6.48 -21.63
C GLU A 104 -4.44 6.40 -20.43
N GLY A 105 -4.81 7.55 -19.87
CA GLY A 105 -5.67 7.63 -18.67
C GLY A 105 -4.98 7.36 -17.34
N ILE A 106 -3.66 7.47 -17.28
CA ILE A 106 -2.88 7.30 -16.03
C ILE A 106 -3.37 8.24 -14.91
N TRP A 107 -3.72 9.48 -15.27
CA TRP A 107 -4.25 10.44 -14.31
C TRP A 107 -5.59 9.99 -13.72
N GLU A 108 -6.51 9.57 -14.58
CA GLU A 108 -7.83 9.07 -14.17
C GLU A 108 -7.68 7.84 -13.28
N PHE A 109 -6.81 6.90 -13.65
CA PHE A 109 -6.48 5.73 -12.83
C PHE A 109 -6.00 6.12 -11.44
N CYS A 110 -5.05 7.08 -11.35
CA CYS A 110 -4.55 7.62 -10.08
C CYS A 110 -5.67 8.26 -9.25
N THR A 111 -6.55 9.05 -9.89
CA THR A 111 -7.67 9.72 -9.19
C THR A 111 -8.70 8.73 -8.64
N ILE A 112 -8.93 7.61 -9.34
CA ILE A 112 -9.85 6.54 -8.91
C ILE A 112 -9.27 5.81 -7.70
N SER A 113 -8.02 5.35 -7.80
CA SER A 113 -7.34 4.62 -6.73
C SER A 113 -7.28 5.44 -5.44
N ALA A 114 -6.74 6.66 -5.51
CA ALA A 114 -6.63 7.56 -4.38
C ALA A 114 -8.00 7.98 -3.83
N GLY A 115 -8.97 8.23 -4.71
CA GLY A 115 -10.33 8.61 -4.33
C GLY A 115 -11.06 7.54 -3.55
N GLY A 116 -10.86 6.26 -3.90
CA GLY A 116 -11.41 5.12 -3.18
C GLY A 116 -10.87 5.02 -1.75
N SER A 117 -9.56 5.15 -1.58
CA SER A 117 -8.90 5.06 -0.27
C SER A 117 -9.19 6.26 0.62
N LEU A 118 -9.24 7.48 0.06
CA LEU A 118 -9.70 8.67 0.77
C LEU A 118 -11.19 8.57 1.16
N GLY A 119 -12.03 8.04 0.26
CA GLY A 119 -13.43 7.77 0.56
C GLY A 119 -13.62 6.77 1.70
N ALA A 120 -12.78 5.72 1.73
CA ALA A 120 -12.74 4.74 2.81
C ALA A 120 -12.34 5.40 4.14
N ALA A 121 -11.24 6.16 4.17
CA ALA A 121 -10.78 6.89 5.35
C ALA A 121 -11.85 7.87 5.86
N LYS A 122 -12.49 8.62 4.97
CA LYS A 122 -13.58 9.56 5.32
C LYS A 122 -14.75 8.85 6.00
N ARG A 123 -15.20 7.69 5.47
CA ARG A 123 -16.31 6.93 6.07
C ARG A 123 -15.97 6.40 7.46
N ILE A 124 -14.72 5.97 7.66
CA ILE A 124 -14.20 5.54 8.96
C ILE A 124 -14.14 6.74 9.92
N ASN A 125 -13.58 7.88 9.49
CA ASN A 125 -13.49 9.10 10.29
C ASN A 125 -14.86 9.60 10.76
N GLU A 126 -15.86 9.54 9.89
CA GLU A 126 -17.25 9.93 10.20
C GLU A 126 -17.99 8.88 11.05
N GLY A 127 -17.37 7.77 11.40
CA GLY A 127 -18.01 6.67 12.12
C GLY A 127 -19.18 6.03 11.38
N ARG A 128 -19.25 6.18 10.06
CA ARG A 128 -20.31 5.61 9.20
C ARG A 128 -20.04 4.19 8.74
N SER A 129 -18.79 3.74 8.86
CA SER A 129 -18.37 2.38 8.53
C SER A 129 -17.43 1.85 9.60
N ASP A 130 -17.52 0.56 9.86
CA ASP A 130 -16.62 -0.16 10.75
C ASP A 130 -15.50 -0.83 9.94
N ILE A 131 -15.82 -1.21 8.69
CA ILE A 131 -14.88 -1.73 7.70
C ILE A 131 -15.12 -1.00 6.37
N ALA A 132 -14.04 -0.63 5.67
CA ALA A 132 -14.12 -0.05 4.33
C ALA A 132 -13.18 -0.80 3.38
N ILE A 133 -13.60 -0.99 2.13
CA ILE A 133 -12.89 -1.81 1.14
C ILE A 133 -12.66 -1.00 -0.13
N ASN A 134 -11.41 -0.93 -0.61
CA ASN A 134 -11.05 -0.37 -1.92
C ASN A 134 -10.02 -1.28 -2.62
N TRP A 135 -10.48 -2.21 -3.45
CA TRP A 135 -9.59 -3.11 -4.18
C TRP A 135 -8.77 -2.43 -5.29
N ALA A 136 -9.12 -1.19 -5.64
CA ALA A 136 -8.34 -0.39 -6.60
C ALA A 136 -7.16 0.37 -5.95
N GLY A 137 -7.06 0.35 -4.63
CA GLY A 137 -5.97 0.95 -3.86
C GLY A 137 -4.90 -0.07 -3.48
N GLY A 138 -4.07 0.29 -2.50
CA GLY A 138 -3.00 -0.55 -2.00
C GLY A 138 -1.67 -0.36 -2.74
N LEU A 139 -1.46 0.79 -3.37
CA LEU A 139 -0.30 1.10 -4.21
C LEU A 139 0.89 1.57 -3.35
N HIS A 140 1.52 0.63 -2.63
CA HIS A 140 2.43 0.85 -1.52
C HIS A 140 3.85 1.30 -1.91
N HIS A 141 4.25 1.17 -3.19
CA HIS A 141 5.61 1.51 -3.64
C HIS A 141 5.77 2.97 -4.09
N ALA A 142 4.68 3.67 -4.43
CA ALA A 142 4.78 5.04 -4.92
C ALA A 142 5.49 5.94 -3.90
N LYS A 143 6.52 6.65 -4.37
CA LYS A 143 7.33 7.56 -3.56
C LYS A 143 6.74 8.97 -3.60
N LYS A 144 7.26 9.84 -2.75
CA LYS A 144 6.80 11.23 -2.68
C LYS A 144 6.93 11.99 -4.01
N ARG A 145 7.95 11.65 -4.83
CA ARG A 145 8.33 12.37 -6.04
C ARG A 145 8.38 11.52 -7.30
N GLU A 146 8.15 10.23 -7.20
CA GLU A 146 8.30 9.31 -8.34
C GLU A 146 7.41 8.09 -8.20
N ALA A 147 7.09 7.47 -9.32
CA ALA A 147 6.48 6.15 -9.40
C ALA A 147 7.51 5.06 -9.09
N SER A 148 7.05 3.98 -8.53
CA SER A 148 7.88 2.80 -8.23
C SER A 148 7.00 1.56 -8.17
N GLY A 149 7.52 0.40 -8.60
CA GLY A 149 6.82 -0.88 -8.43
C GLY A 149 5.39 -0.90 -8.96
N PHE A 150 5.14 -0.34 -10.15
CA PHE A 150 3.83 -0.18 -10.78
C PHE A 150 2.87 0.78 -10.05
N CYS A 151 3.34 1.49 -9.04
CA CYS A 151 2.56 2.42 -8.24
C CYS A 151 2.90 3.86 -8.61
N TYR A 152 1.88 4.66 -8.92
CA TYR A 152 2.05 6.08 -9.29
C TYR A 152 1.66 7.01 -8.14
N ILE A 153 0.53 6.79 -7.49
CA ILE A 153 0.07 7.53 -6.32
C ILE A 153 -0.02 6.59 -5.12
N ASN A 154 0.52 7.01 -3.98
CA ASN A 154 0.42 6.24 -2.74
C ASN A 154 -0.89 6.57 -2.02
N ASP A 155 -1.94 5.90 -2.43
CA ASP A 155 -3.29 6.02 -1.88
C ASP A 155 -3.35 5.64 -0.39
N ILE A 156 -2.47 4.72 0.05
CA ILE A 156 -2.36 4.28 1.45
C ILE A 156 -1.90 5.43 2.32
N VAL A 157 -0.82 6.11 1.93
CA VAL A 157 -0.29 7.26 2.67
C VAL A 157 -1.34 8.36 2.77
N LEU A 158 -2.05 8.65 1.67
CA LEU A 158 -3.12 9.64 1.67
C LEU A 158 -4.26 9.26 2.63
N ALA A 159 -4.68 7.99 2.64
CA ALA A 159 -5.69 7.49 3.57
C ALA A 159 -5.23 7.56 5.03
N ILE A 160 -3.97 7.18 5.33
CA ILE A 160 -3.41 7.28 6.68
C ILE A 160 -3.38 8.73 7.15
N LEU A 161 -2.94 9.68 6.30
CA LEU A 161 -2.93 11.10 6.64
C LEU A 161 -4.33 11.63 6.97
N ASP A 162 -5.37 11.18 6.25
CA ASP A 162 -6.75 11.55 6.56
C ASP A 162 -7.24 10.91 7.87
N LEU A 163 -6.92 9.62 8.12
CA LEU A 163 -7.23 8.96 9.39
C LEU A 163 -6.57 9.65 10.59
N LEU A 164 -5.33 10.12 10.46
CA LEU A 164 -4.59 10.80 11.52
C LEU A 164 -5.22 12.14 11.96
N ARG A 165 -6.18 12.67 11.22
CA ARG A 165 -6.97 13.84 11.62
C ARG A 165 -7.93 13.52 12.76
N VAL A 166 -8.35 12.25 12.88
CA VAL A 166 -9.34 11.79 13.86
C VAL A 166 -8.70 10.80 14.84
N PHE A 167 -7.89 9.87 14.33
CA PHE A 167 -7.31 8.79 15.11
C PHE A 167 -5.90 9.14 15.59
N PRO A 168 -5.58 8.96 16.88
CA PRO A 168 -4.26 9.26 17.40
C PRO A 168 -3.17 8.33 16.86
N ARG A 169 -3.49 7.06 16.58
CA ARG A 169 -2.55 6.03 16.12
C ARG A 169 -3.17 5.15 15.05
N VAL A 170 -2.45 4.96 13.96
CA VAL A 170 -2.86 4.11 12.83
C VAL A 170 -1.84 2.99 12.66
N LEU A 171 -2.32 1.76 12.55
CA LEU A 171 -1.51 0.60 12.18
C LEU A 171 -1.69 0.32 10.70
N TYR A 172 -0.59 0.27 9.99
CA TYR A 172 -0.52 -0.24 8.63
C TYR A 172 0.05 -1.65 8.64
N VAL A 173 -0.66 -2.60 8.07
CA VAL A 173 -0.25 -4.00 7.90
C VAL A 173 -0.20 -4.30 6.42
N ASP A 174 0.90 -4.87 5.97
CA ASP A 174 1.17 -5.19 4.56
C ASP A 174 1.44 -6.68 4.42
N ILE A 175 0.64 -7.36 3.60
CA ILE A 175 0.78 -8.80 3.31
C ILE A 175 1.05 -9.09 1.83
N ASP A 176 1.37 -8.05 1.06
CA ASP A 176 1.98 -8.18 -0.26
C ASP A 176 3.29 -8.98 -0.17
N CYS A 177 3.68 -9.67 -1.23
CA CYS A 177 4.98 -10.35 -1.19
C CYS A 177 6.16 -9.38 -1.31
N HIS A 178 5.93 -8.13 -1.73
CA HIS A 178 6.94 -7.08 -1.80
C HIS A 178 6.90 -6.20 -0.54
N HIS A 179 8.04 -5.66 -0.14
CA HIS A 179 8.12 -4.71 0.98
C HIS A 179 7.36 -3.42 0.66
N GLY A 180 6.50 -2.97 1.56
CA GLY A 180 5.73 -1.71 1.43
C GLY A 180 6.60 -0.48 1.70
N ASP A 181 7.67 -0.32 0.93
CA ASP A 181 8.74 0.65 1.12
C ASP A 181 8.28 2.11 1.03
N GLY A 182 7.34 2.43 0.13
CA GLY A 182 6.81 3.78 -0.01
C GLY A 182 6.02 4.24 1.21
N VAL A 183 5.26 3.34 1.83
CA VAL A 183 4.51 3.64 3.06
C VAL A 183 5.44 3.71 4.27
N GLU A 184 6.41 2.80 4.38
CA GLU A 184 7.40 2.84 5.46
C GLU A 184 8.19 4.15 5.42
N GLU A 185 8.71 4.54 4.26
CA GLU A 185 9.45 5.80 4.06
C GLU A 185 8.63 7.03 4.48
N ALA A 186 7.35 7.08 4.09
CA ALA A 186 6.47 8.20 4.42
C ALA A 186 6.30 8.42 5.93
N PHE A 187 6.32 7.35 6.71
CA PHE A 187 6.08 7.40 8.16
C PHE A 187 7.31 7.03 9.02
N TYR A 188 8.49 6.97 8.41
CA TYR A 188 9.71 6.49 9.06
C TYR A 188 10.14 7.28 10.30
N THR A 189 9.67 8.52 10.45
CA THR A 189 10.06 9.44 11.53
C THR A 189 8.94 9.75 12.53
N THR A 190 7.77 9.12 12.41
CA THR A 190 6.62 9.38 13.29
C THR A 190 6.31 8.19 14.19
N ASP A 191 5.85 8.46 15.41
CA ASP A 191 5.35 7.49 16.39
C ASP A 191 3.82 7.30 16.33
N ARG A 192 3.13 8.04 15.46
CA ARG A 192 1.68 7.95 15.28
C ARG A 192 1.24 6.86 14.29
N VAL A 193 2.15 6.43 13.45
CA VAL A 193 1.91 5.35 12.49
C VAL A 193 2.90 4.23 12.76
N MET A 194 2.40 3.02 12.91
CA MET A 194 3.24 1.82 12.92
C MET A 194 3.05 1.09 11.61
N THR A 195 4.13 0.84 10.89
CA THR A 195 4.13 0.01 9.68
C THR A 195 4.61 -1.39 10.04
N CYS A 196 3.93 -2.42 9.53
CA CYS A 196 4.28 -3.82 9.71
C CYS A 196 4.15 -4.55 8.37
N SER A 197 5.27 -4.91 7.76
CA SER A 197 5.30 -5.56 6.45
C SER A 197 5.86 -6.97 6.52
N PHE A 198 5.12 -7.93 5.95
CA PHE A 198 5.47 -9.35 5.84
C PHE A 198 5.82 -9.65 4.38
N HIS A 199 7.09 -9.63 4.02
CA HIS A 199 7.52 -9.61 2.64
C HIS A 199 8.71 -10.53 2.36
N LYS A 200 8.88 -10.90 1.12
CA LYS A 200 10.09 -11.57 0.63
C LYS A 200 11.26 -10.61 0.70
N TYR A 201 12.35 -11.08 1.29
CA TYR A 201 13.62 -10.34 1.35
C TYR A 201 14.79 -11.13 0.76
N GLY A 202 15.73 -10.40 0.14
CA GLY A 202 16.92 -10.94 -0.53
C GLY A 202 17.11 -10.26 -1.88
N GLU A 203 17.58 -11.01 -2.89
CA GLU A 203 17.64 -10.56 -4.30
C GLU A 203 16.21 -10.45 -4.89
N TYR A 204 15.43 -9.51 -4.38
CA TYR A 204 14.02 -9.33 -4.71
C TYR A 204 13.62 -7.87 -4.52
N PHE A 205 12.76 -7.35 -5.42
CA PHE A 205 12.27 -5.98 -5.37
C PHE A 205 11.54 -5.68 -4.04
N PRO A 206 11.68 -4.52 -3.42
CA PRO A 206 12.53 -3.37 -3.79
C PRO A 206 13.96 -3.43 -3.21
N GLY A 207 14.36 -4.51 -2.56
CA GLY A 207 15.68 -4.68 -1.94
C GLY A 207 15.79 -4.13 -0.52
N THR A 208 14.72 -3.56 0.02
CA THR A 208 14.61 -2.93 1.35
C THR A 208 13.78 -3.79 2.31
N GLY A 209 13.63 -3.38 3.55
CA GLY A 209 12.78 -4.05 4.54
C GLY A 209 13.52 -5.10 5.37
N THR A 210 14.71 -4.79 5.83
CA THR A 210 15.43 -5.63 6.79
C THR A 210 14.83 -5.46 8.20
N GLN A 211 15.13 -6.38 9.10
CA GLN A 211 14.76 -6.22 10.52
C GLN A 211 15.57 -5.13 11.23
N GLU A 212 16.58 -4.55 10.59
CA GLU A 212 17.34 -3.40 11.08
C GLU A 212 16.65 -2.08 10.72
N ASP A 213 15.79 -2.07 9.69
CA ASP A 213 15.00 -0.93 9.28
C ASP A 213 13.85 -0.73 10.27
N ARG A 214 14.09 0.11 11.28
CA ARG A 214 13.25 0.21 12.47
C ARG A 214 12.64 1.60 12.68
N GLY A 215 12.75 2.49 11.69
CA GLY A 215 12.36 3.89 11.82
C GLY A 215 13.47 4.77 12.44
N ARG A 216 13.27 6.08 12.39
CA ARG A 216 14.25 7.09 12.83
C ARG A 216 13.61 8.14 13.74
N GLY A 217 14.41 8.69 14.66
CA GLY A 217 13.96 9.75 15.57
C GLY A 217 12.78 9.29 16.43
N LYS A 218 11.66 10.01 16.38
CA LYS A 218 10.42 9.62 17.10
C LYS A 218 9.83 8.33 16.58
N GLY A 219 10.01 8.04 15.29
CA GLY A 219 9.54 6.82 14.63
C GLY A 219 10.38 5.58 14.89
N ARG A 220 11.48 5.68 15.64
CA ARG A 220 12.35 4.52 15.91
C ARG A 220 11.61 3.43 16.69
N GLY A 221 11.52 2.24 16.09
CA GLY A 221 10.79 1.07 16.58
C GLY A 221 9.40 0.93 15.99
N TYR A 222 8.89 1.94 15.25
CA TYR A 222 7.56 1.93 14.66
C TYR A 222 7.53 1.46 13.20
N ALA A 223 8.67 1.20 12.56
CA ALA A 223 8.77 0.40 11.35
C ALA A 223 9.15 -1.03 11.77
N LEU A 224 8.31 -2.01 11.44
CA LEU A 224 8.51 -3.42 11.75
C LEU A 224 8.53 -4.23 10.46
N ASN A 225 9.66 -4.83 10.18
CA ASN A 225 9.88 -5.65 9.00
C ASN A 225 10.00 -7.12 9.37
N VAL A 226 9.27 -7.96 8.65
CA VAL A 226 9.26 -9.42 8.79
C VAL A 226 9.72 -10.02 7.47
N PRO A 227 11.06 -10.10 7.25
CA PRO A 227 11.63 -10.65 6.02
C PRO A 227 11.44 -12.16 5.96
N LEU A 228 10.84 -12.62 4.87
CA LEU A 228 10.43 -13.99 4.63
C LEU A 228 11.18 -14.54 3.40
N LYS A 229 11.07 -15.86 3.17
CA LYS A 229 11.67 -16.56 2.04
C LYS A 229 10.63 -17.24 1.17
N ASP A 230 11.08 -17.79 0.05
CA ASP A 230 10.24 -18.46 -0.94
C ASP A 230 9.42 -19.60 -0.34
N GLY A 231 8.26 -19.86 -0.95
CA GLY A 231 7.41 -21.00 -0.62
C GLY A 231 6.63 -20.87 0.69
N MET A 232 6.55 -19.67 1.28
CA MET A 232 5.83 -19.41 2.53
C MET A 232 4.44 -20.03 2.50
N SER A 233 4.20 -21.02 3.39
CA SER A 233 2.91 -21.71 3.54
C SER A 233 1.97 -21.01 4.52
N ASP A 234 0.68 -21.38 4.49
CA ASP A 234 -0.33 -20.81 5.40
C ASP A 234 0.04 -21.01 6.86
N GLU A 235 0.48 -22.23 7.21
CA GLU A 235 0.83 -22.60 8.57
C GLU A 235 2.03 -21.82 9.08
N THR A 236 3.07 -21.68 8.23
CA THR A 236 4.28 -20.94 8.56
C THR A 236 3.97 -19.45 8.65
N PHE A 237 3.22 -18.88 7.71
CA PHE A 237 2.82 -17.49 7.73
C PHE A 237 2.02 -17.14 8.99
N LYS A 238 1.03 -17.93 9.31
CA LYS A 238 0.20 -17.77 10.50
C LYS A 238 1.02 -17.86 11.79
N SER A 239 2.03 -18.73 11.85
CA SER A 239 2.89 -18.89 13.03
C SER A 239 3.70 -17.62 13.37
N VAL A 240 3.85 -16.72 12.42
CA VAL A 240 4.52 -15.42 12.58
C VAL A 240 3.52 -14.28 12.65
N PHE A 241 2.55 -14.25 11.74
CA PHE A 241 1.55 -13.19 11.64
C PHE A 241 0.75 -13.02 12.95
N ASP A 242 0.13 -14.09 13.43
CA ASP A 242 -0.77 -14.02 14.60
C ASP A 242 -0.04 -13.45 15.85
N PRO A 243 1.10 -14.03 16.32
CA PRO A 243 1.74 -13.54 17.55
C PRO A 243 2.33 -12.12 17.39
N VAL A 244 2.83 -11.77 16.19
CA VAL A 244 3.36 -10.42 15.93
C VAL A 244 2.24 -9.40 16.00
N LEU A 245 1.11 -9.66 15.33
CA LEU A 245 -0.03 -8.73 15.33
C LEU A 245 -0.70 -8.66 16.71
N GLU A 246 -0.89 -9.78 17.41
CA GLU A 246 -1.39 -9.76 18.79
C GLU A 246 -0.54 -8.86 19.68
N ARG A 247 0.79 -8.95 19.54
CA ARG A 247 1.70 -8.13 20.32
C ARG A 247 1.66 -6.67 19.93
N ILE A 248 1.60 -6.35 18.63
CA ILE A 248 1.42 -4.98 18.15
C ILE A 248 0.13 -4.37 18.71
N LEU A 249 -0.98 -5.09 18.60
CA LEU A 249 -2.28 -4.62 19.08
C LEU A 249 -2.29 -4.38 20.59
N ALA A 250 -1.61 -5.23 21.36
CA ALA A 250 -1.49 -5.08 22.81
C ALA A 250 -0.61 -3.89 23.22
N VAL A 251 0.49 -3.64 22.49
CA VAL A 251 1.50 -2.63 22.84
C VAL A 251 1.18 -1.29 22.19
N PHE A 252 1.07 -1.24 20.85
CA PHE A 252 0.84 -0.01 20.09
C PHE A 252 -0.59 0.52 20.25
N ARG A 253 -1.58 -0.36 20.40
CA ARG A 253 -3.00 -0.03 20.59
C ARG A 253 -3.50 0.94 19.52
N PRO A 254 -3.53 0.53 18.25
CA PRO A 254 -4.00 1.38 17.19
C PRO A 254 -5.48 1.70 17.34
N SER A 255 -5.88 2.89 16.91
CA SER A 255 -7.29 3.32 16.89
C SER A 255 -7.94 3.08 15.53
N ALA A 256 -7.15 2.86 14.49
CA ALA A 256 -7.57 2.43 13.16
C ALA A 256 -6.49 1.55 12.52
N ILE A 257 -6.89 0.66 11.63
CA ILE A 257 -6.01 -0.28 10.93
C ILE A 257 -6.25 -0.16 9.42
N ILE A 258 -5.16 -0.17 8.65
CA ILE A 258 -5.18 -0.42 7.21
C ILE A 258 -4.48 -1.74 6.94
N LEU A 259 -5.14 -2.65 6.24
CA LEU A 259 -4.55 -3.89 5.73
C LEU A 259 -4.42 -3.79 4.21
N GLN A 260 -3.20 -3.83 3.72
CA GLN A 260 -2.91 -4.01 2.30
C GLN A 260 -2.94 -5.52 2.00
N CYS A 261 -3.84 -5.92 1.10
CA CYS A 261 -4.15 -7.28 0.73
C CYS A 261 -3.58 -7.62 -0.66
N GLY A 262 -2.31 -7.33 -0.89
CA GLY A 262 -1.62 -7.70 -2.13
C GLY A 262 -1.70 -9.20 -2.37
N ALA A 263 -2.27 -9.57 -3.51
CA ALA A 263 -2.59 -10.96 -3.84
C ALA A 263 -1.44 -11.70 -4.56
N ASP A 264 -0.28 -11.09 -4.67
CA ASP A 264 0.94 -11.72 -5.19
C ASP A 264 1.63 -12.64 -4.17
N SER A 265 1.24 -12.58 -2.90
CA SER A 265 1.58 -13.56 -1.89
C SER A 265 0.86 -14.90 -2.04
N LEU A 266 -0.14 -14.99 -2.93
CA LEU A 266 -0.84 -16.23 -3.25
C LEU A 266 -0.01 -17.21 -4.08
N SER A 267 -0.29 -18.48 -3.87
CA SER A 267 0.27 -19.57 -4.66
C SER A 267 0.03 -19.39 -6.17
N GLY A 268 1.09 -19.58 -6.95
CA GLY A 268 1.03 -19.51 -8.42
C GLY A 268 0.88 -18.11 -8.97
N ASP A 269 1.28 -17.09 -8.21
CA ASP A 269 1.43 -15.75 -8.75
C ASP A 269 2.59 -15.68 -9.75
N LYS A 270 2.55 -14.72 -10.68
CA LYS A 270 3.55 -14.59 -11.75
C LYS A 270 4.85 -13.95 -11.28
N LEU A 271 4.79 -13.00 -10.35
CA LEU A 271 5.94 -12.30 -9.79
C LEU A 271 6.19 -12.72 -8.34
N GLY A 272 5.14 -13.08 -7.61
CA GLY A 272 5.23 -13.52 -6.23
C GLY A 272 5.90 -14.88 -6.07
N CYS A 273 6.43 -15.12 -4.89
CA CYS A 273 7.18 -16.33 -4.57
C CYS A 273 6.67 -17.04 -3.31
N PHE A 274 5.55 -16.62 -2.75
CA PHE A 274 4.90 -17.28 -1.63
C PHE A 274 3.93 -18.37 -2.12
N ASN A 275 3.43 -19.17 -1.20
CA ASN A 275 2.59 -20.31 -1.49
C ASN A 275 1.32 -20.30 -0.62
N LEU A 276 0.79 -19.08 -0.35
CA LEU A 276 -0.43 -18.95 0.44
C LEU A 276 -1.64 -19.42 -0.36
N THR A 277 -2.55 -20.09 0.33
CA THR A 277 -3.87 -20.36 -0.21
C THR A 277 -4.77 -19.12 -0.05
N MET A 278 -5.94 -19.14 -0.69
CA MET A 278 -6.95 -18.12 -0.49
C MET A 278 -7.36 -18.00 0.99
N GLN A 279 -7.51 -19.11 1.67
CA GLN A 279 -7.87 -19.13 3.09
C GLN A 279 -6.74 -18.61 3.99
N GLY A 280 -5.49 -18.98 3.69
CA GLY A 280 -4.32 -18.50 4.42
C GLY A 280 -4.15 -16.99 4.28
N HIS A 281 -4.33 -16.46 3.08
CA HIS A 281 -4.30 -15.03 2.81
C HIS A 281 -5.45 -14.28 3.54
N ALA A 282 -6.68 -14.73 3.38
CA ALA A 282 -7.86 -14.13 4.00
C ALA A 282 -7.94 -14.35 5.53
N HIS A 283 -7.09 -15.24 6.10
CA HIS A 283 -6.93 -15.35 7.54
C HIS A 283 -6.56 -13.99 8.16
N CYS A 284 -5.71 -13.20 7.51
CA CYS A 284 -5.28 -11.88 7.98
C CYS A 284 -6.47 -10.92 8.16
N THR A 285 -7.35 -10.85 7.17
CA THR A 285 -8.59 -10.07 7.25
C THR A 285 -9.49 -10.56 8.37
N SER A 286 -9.70 -11.88 8.47
CA SER A 286 -10.53 -12.49 9.52
C SER A 286 -9.94 -12.30 10.92
N PHE A 287 -8.60 -12.34 11.03
CA PHE A 287 -7.89 -12.12 12.28
C PHE A 287 -8.07 -10.69 12.78
N LEU A 288 -7.76 -9.69 11.96
CA LEU A 288 -7.88 -8.28 12.34
C LEU A 288 -9.33 -7.87 12.62
N ARG A 289 -10.28 -8.43 11.87
CA ARG A 289 -11.71 -8.21 12.09
C ARG A 289 -12.17 -8.54 13.52
N LYS A 290 -11.54 -9.50 14.21
CA LYS A 290 -11.93 -9.93 15.57
C LYS A 290 -11.75 -8.83 16.62
N PHE A 291 -10.82 -7.91 16.42
CA PHE A 291 -10.46 -6.90 17.41
C PHE A 291 -11.41 -5.68 17.44
N ASN A 292 -12.38 -5.60 16.53
CA ASN A 292 -13.37 -4.51 16.46
C ASN A 292 -12.76 -3.09 16.30
N ILE A 293 -11.54 -2.98 15.84
CA ILE A 293 -10.91 -1.72 15.49
C ILE A 293 -11.36 -1.35 14.07
N PRO A 294 -11.66 -0.08 13.76
CA PRO A 294 -11.95 0.38 12.41
C PRO A 294 -10.89 -0.09 11.42
N LEU A 295 -11.33 -0.73 10.33
CA LEU A 295 -10.46 -1.44 9.40
C LEU A 295 -10.69 -0.99 7.96
N ILE A 296 -9.61 -0.66 7.25
CA ILE A 296 -9.63 -0.45 5.80
C ILE A 296 -8.90 -1.61 5.13
N LEU A 297 -9.53 -2.23 4.14
CA LEU A 297 -8.94 -3.26 3.28
C LEU A 297 -8.63 -2.64 1.93
N LEU A 298 -7.38 -2.74 1.50
CA LEU A 298 -6.91 -2.24 0.22
C LEU A 298 -6.39 -3.39 -0.64
N GLY A 299 -6.42 -3.21 -1.94
CA GLY A 299 -5.81 -4.14 -2.88
C GLY A 299 -4.28 -4.17 -2.75
N GLY A 300 -3.58 -4.09 -3.85
CA GLY A 300 -2.11 -4.15 -3.91
C GLY A 300 -1.64 -4.94 -5.11
N GLY A 301 -0.54 -5.69 -4.98
CA GLY A 301 -0.02 -6.58 -6.01
C GLY A 301 -0.96 -7.73 -6.36
N GLY A 302 -0.47 -8.65 -7.17
CA GLY A 302 -1.21 -9.80 -7.68
C GLY A 302 -1.31 -9.80 -9.21
N TYR A 303 -0.62 -10.75 -9.82
CA TYR A 303 -0.36 -10.75 -11.26
C TYR A 303 -0.95 -11.98 -11.98
N THR A 304 -1.47 -12.94 -11.21
CA THR A 304 -2.33 -14.01 -11.71
C THR A 304 -3.79 -13.61 -11.53
N VAL A 305 -4.31 -12.86 -12.53
CA VAL A 305 -5.58 -12.11 -12.48
C VAL A 305 -6.75 -12.89 -11.87
N LYS A 306 -6.93 -14.15 -12.28
CA LYS A 306 -8.00 -15.01 -11.77
C LYS A 306 -7.88 -15.34 -10.28
N ASN A 307 -6.64 -15.42 -9.75
CA ASN A 307 -6.42 -15.69 -8.34
C ASN A 307 -6.68 -14.45 -7.49
N VAL A 308 -6.31 -13.27 -8.01
CA VAL A 308 -6.64 -11.98 -7.39
C VAL A 308 -8.14 -11.82 -7.20
N ALA A 309 -8.90 -12.04 -8.27
CA ALA A 309 -10.38 -11.94 -8.22
C ALA A 309 -10.99 -12.89 -7.19
N ARG A 310 -10.47 -14.13 -7.09
CA ARG A 310 -10.89 -15.12 -6.09
C ARG A 310 -10.62 -14.63 -4.66
N ALA A 311 -9.37 -14.20 -4.41
CA ALA A 311 -8.95 -13.77 -3.07
C ALA A 311 -9.74 -12.56 -2.58
N TRP A 312 -9.83 -11.49 -3.37
CA TRP A 312 -10.56 -10.29 -2.97
C TRP A 312 -12.07 -10.50 -2.85
N CYS A 313 -12.65 -11.42 -3.64
CA CYS A 313 -14.03 -11.85 -3.45
C CYS A 313 -14.21 -12.54 -2.08
N TYR A 314 -13.34 -13.48 -1.75
CA TYR A 314 -13.40 -14.21 -0.47
C TYR A 314 -13.10 -13.30 0.73
N GLU A 315 -12.17 -12.37 0.60
CA GLU A 315 -11.87 -11.38 1.65
C GLU A 315 -13.02 -10.39 1.87
N THR A 316 -13.77 -10.05 0.82
CA THR A 316 -15.02 -9.29 0.97
C THR A 316 -16.03 -10.07 1.81
N ALA A 317 -16.14 -11.38 1.60
CA ALA A 317 -16.97 -12.25 2.45
C ALA A 317 -16.45 -12.32 3.89
N CYS A 318 -15.14 -12.37 4.10
CA CYS A 318 -14.52 -12.32 5.43
C CYS A 318 -14.84 -10.99 6.13
N ALA A 319 -14.78 -9.86 5.43
CA ALA A 319 -15.15 -8.56 5.98
C ALA A 319 -16.62 -8.52 6.46
N LEU A 320 -17.51 -9.16 5.73
CA LEU A 320 -18.93 -9.32 6.11
C LEU A 320 -19.14 -10.39 7.19
N GLY A 321 -18.28 -11.39 7.26
CA GLY A 321 -18.39 -12.55 8.16
C GLY A 321 -19.25 -13.68 7.62
N VAL A 322 -19.40 -13.75 6.29
CA VAL A 322 -20.21 -14.74 5.56
C VAL A 322 -19.36 -15.72 4.73
N GLN A 323 -18.04 -15.73 4.92
CA GLN A 323 -17.12 -16.57 4.16
C GLN A 323 -17.46 -18.07 4.19
N HIS A 324 -18.11 -18.53 5.26
CA HIS A 324 -18.51 -19.93 5.39
C HIS A 324 -19.68 -20.32 4.47
N GLU A 325 -20.41 -19.32 3.97
CA GLU A 325 -21.49 -19.54 3.02
C GLU A 325 -20.96 -19.67 1.59
N LEU A 326 -19.79 -19.05 1.29
CA LEU A 326 -19.14 -19.18 -0.01
C LEU A 326 -18.37 -20.50 -0.14
N VAL A 327 -17.76 -20.95 0.94
CA VAL A 327 -16.99 -22.20 0.99
C VAL A 327 -17.44 -22.97 2.24
N PRO A 328 -18.49 -23.81 2.13
CA PRO A 328 -18.97 -24.65 3.21
C PRO A 328 -17.89 -25.60 3.73
N GLN A 329 -17.90 -25.87 5.04
CA GLN A 329 -16.95 -26.82 5.64
C GLN A 329 -17.13 -28.23 5.06
N GLY A 330 -16.03 -28.84 4.64
CA GLY A 330 -16.02 -30.20 4.08
C GLY A 330 -16.19 -30.28 2.57
N GLU A 331 -16.45 -29.18 1.90
CA GLU A 331 -16.40 -29.08 0.43
C GLU A 331 -15.10 -28.42 -0.01
N GLU A 332 -14.37 -29.07 -0.91
CA GLU A 332 -13.22 -28.44 -1.58
C GLU A 332 -13.72 -27.31 -2.47
N GLY A 333 -13.55 -26.08 -2.04
CA GLY A 333 -13.83 -24.85 -2.79
C GLY A 333 -15.23 -24.76 -3.39
N GLY A 334 -16.02 -23.79 -3.00
CA GLY A 334 -17.35 -23.56 -3.58
C GLY A 334 -17.31 -23.35 -5.09
N MET A 335 -18.28 -23.93 -5.81
CA MET A 335 -18.49 -23.61 -7.22
C MET A 335 -18.81 -22.13 -7.36
N MET A 336 -18.17 -21.47 -8.31
CA MET A 336 -18.43 -20.08 -8.60
C MET A 336 -19.80 -19.90 -9.28
N PRO A 337 -20.52 -18.84 -8.96
CA PRO A 337 -21.68 -18.43 -9.75
C PRO A 337 -21.23 -18.02 -11.15
N TRP A 338 -22.14 -18.20 -12.10
CA TRP A 338 -21.90 -17.73 -13.46
C TRP A 338 -21.74 -16.20 -13.46
N ASN A 339 -20.72 -15.69 -14.20
CA ASN A 339 -20.43 -14.27 -14.39
C ASN A 339 -19.79 -14.07 -15.76
N GLU A 340 -19.62 -12.82 -16.21
CA GLU A 340 -19.07 -12.50 -17.52
C GLU A 340 -17.65 -13.06 -17.74
N TYR A 341 -16.89 -13.28 -16.67
CA TYR A 341 -15.52 -13.80 -16.71
C TYR A 341 -15.42 -15.28 -16.32
N PHE A 342 -16.55 -16.01 -16.27
CA PHE A 342 -16.60 -17.39 -15.79
C PHE A 342 -15.54 -18.28 -16.44
N GLU A 343 -15.37 -18.20 -17.77
CA GLU A 343 -14.40 -19.00 -18.52
C GLU A 343 -12.94 -18.77 -18.09
N TRP A 344 -12.62 -17.58 -17.62
CA TRP A 344 -11.27 -17.26 -17.12
C TRP A 344 -10.90 -18.06 -15.85
N PHE A 345 -11.89 -18.51 -15.11
CA PHE A 345 -11.70 -19.26 -13.87
C PHE A 345 -11.54 -20.78 -14.08
N GLY A 346 -11.62 -21.23 -15.33
CA GLY A 346 -11.43 -22.64 -15.68
C GLY A 346 -10.04 -23.19 -15.32
N PRO A 347 -9.87 -24.54 -15.35
CA PRO A 347 -10.89 -25.55 -15.67
C PRO A 347 -11.75 -26.00 -14.46
N ARG A 348 -11.41 -25.56 -13.23
CA ARG A 348 -12.11 -26.04 -12.01
C ARG A 348 -13.35 -25.23 -11.68
N TYR A 349 -13.46 -23.99 -12.12
CA TYR A 349 -14.58 -23.06 -11.84
C TYR A 349 -14.94 -22.93 -10.36
N ARG A 350 -13.92 -22.99 -9.49
CA ARG A 350 -14.05 -22.92 -8.04
C ARG A 350 -13.44 -21.65 -7.48
N LEU A 351 -13.95 -21.14 -6.39
CA LEU A 351 -13.44 -19.95 -5.72
C LEU A 351 -12.04 -20.16 -5.10
N GLU A 352 -11.61 -21.38 -4.97
CA GLU A 352 -10.41 -21.80 -4.27
C GLU A 352 -9.11 -21.40 -5.01
N VAL A 353 -8.11 -20.93 -4.25
CA VAL A 353 -6.69 -20.88 -4.64
C VAL A 353 -5.93 -21.82 -3.72
N VAL A 354 -5.38 -22.89 -4.30
CA VAL A 354 -4.69 -23.95 -3.56
C VAL A 354 -3.17 -23.78 -3.61
N LYS A 355 -2.49 -24.25 -2.58
CA LYS A 355 -1.03 -24.32 -2.58
C LYS A 355 -0.51 -25.22 -3.71
N ASN A 356 0.66 -24.87 -4.24
CA ASN A 356 1.41 -25.69 -5.17
C ASN A 356 2.50 -26.53 -4.45
N ASN A 357 3.32 -27.25 -5.22
CA ASN A 357 4.39 -28.10 -4.67
C ASN A 357 5.68 -27.33 -4.33
N MET A 358 5.64 -26.01 -4.19
CA MET A 358 6.80 -25.22 -3.80
C MET A 358 7.20 -25.57 -2.36
N GLU A 359 8.50 -25.83 -2.14
CA GLU A 359 9.05 -26.07 -0.81
C GLU A 359 9.03 -24.79 0.02
N ASP A 360 8.59 -24.86 1.26
CA ASP A 360 8.70 -23.76 2.21
C ASP A 360 10.13 -23.64 2.74
N VAL A 361 10.90 -22.72 2.15
CA VAL A 361 12.32 -22.50 2.49
C VAL A 361 12.48 -21.94 3.92
N ASN A 362 11.44 -21.33 4.48
CA ASN A 362 11.47 -20.75 5.82
C ASN A 362 11.60 -21.81 6.93
N LEU A 363 11.30 -23.07 6.62
CA LEU A 363 11.39 -24.20 7.55
C LEU A 363 12.76 -24.90 7.51
N ARG A 364 13.67 -24.56 6.59
CA ARG A 364 14.98 -25.20 6.47
C ARG A 364 15.87 -24.89 7.67
N ILE A 365 16.59 -25.92 8.15
CA ILE A 365 17.41 -25.87 9.37
C ILE A 365 18.65 -24.96 9.20
N ALA A 366 19.15 -24.79 7.97
CA ALA A 366 20.42 -24.14 7.67
C ALA A 366 20.39 -22.58 7.69
N ASP A 367 19.21 -21.99 7.62
CA ASP A 367 19.02 -20.54 7.59
C ASP A 367 18.39 -20.01 8.88
N PRO A 368 18.42 -18.69 9.15
CA PRO A 368 17.73 -18.18 10.34
C PRO A 368 16.29 -18.66 10.28
N LYS A 369 15.97 -19.61 11.17
CA LYS A 369 14.66 -20.21 11.28
C LYS A 369 13.63 -19.10 11.38
N ILE A 370 12.49 -19.27 10.77
CA ILE A 370 11.35 -18.37 10.89
C ILE A 370 11.07 -17.95 12.35
N ASP A 371 11.38 -18.83 13.30
CA ASP A 371 11.30 -18.55 14.73
C ASP A 371 12.20 -17.38 15.16
N ARG A 372 13.42 -17.27 14.63
CA ARG A 372 14.31 -16.13 14.94
C ARG A 372 13.77 -14.81 14.38
N VAL A 373 13.20 -14.85 13.18
CA VAL A 373 12.56 -13.66 12.59
C VAL A 373 11.41 -13.22 13.47
N ARG A 374 10.56 -14.14 13.90
CA ARG A 374 9.45 -13.88 14.81
C ARG A 374 9.93 -13.35 16.18
N GLU A 375 10.89 -14.02 16.80
CA GLU A 375 11.43 -13.61 18.11
C GLU A 375 12.01 -12.21 18.06
N ARG A 376 12.75 -11.87 16.99
CA ARG A 376 13.32 -10.54 16.82
C ARG A 376 12.24 -9.47 16.62
N ALA A 377 11.19 -9.76 15.85
CA ALA A 377 10.03 -8.89 15.71
C ALA A 377 9.35 -8.65 17.06
N LEU A 378 9.09 -9.71 17.83
CA LEU A 378 8.51 -9.62 19.16
C LEU A 378 9.39 -8.84 20.15
N GLN A 379 10.72 -9.02 20.08
CA GLN A 379 11.67 -8.26 20.89
C GLN A 379 11.63 -6.77 20.54
N GLN A 380 11.56 -6.42 19.26
CA GLN A 380 11.43 -5.01 18.83
C GLN A 380 10.16 -4.37 19.40
N ILE A 381 9.03 -5.07 19.33
CA ILE A 381 7.76 -4.55 19.88
C ILE A 381 7.85 -4.41 21.41
N LYS A 382 8.52 -5.36 22.09
CA LYS A 382 8.75 -5.30 23.54
C LYS A 382 9.54 -4.05 23.95
N GLU A 383 10.51 -3.62 23.15
CA GLU A 383 11.29 -2.41 23.40
C GLU A 383 10.43 -1.12 23.37
N LEU A 384 9.27 -1.16 22.71
CA LEU A 384 8.32 -0.05 22.69
C LEU A 384 7.45 0.04 23.95
N GLU A 385 7.29 -1.03 24.73
CA GLU A 385 6.39 -1.04 25.90
C GLU A 385 6.66 0.08 26.92
N GLY A 386 7.91 0.42 27.13
CA GLY A 386 8.27 1.51 28.03
C GLY A 386 8.24 2.91 27.41
N ARG A 387 8.10 3.00 26.08
CA ARG A 387 8.11 4.27 25.34
C ARG A 387 6.72 4.75 24.94
N ILE A 388 5.86 3.82 24.60
CA ILE A 388 4.45 4.11 24.40
C ILE A 388 3.92 4.31 25.82
N GLY A 389 3.95 5.55 26.29
CA GLY A 389 3.36 5.91 27.57
C GLY A 389 1.99 5.24 27.68
N ALA A 390 1.58 4.90 28.92
CA ALA A 390 0.20 4.50 29.15
C ALA A 390 -0.66 5.40 28.28
N PRO A 391 -1.61 4.90 27.46
CA PRO A 391 -2.39 5.76 26.63
C PRO A 391 -2.82 6.89 27.52
N SER A 392 -2.25 8.08 27.26
CA SER A 392 -2.71 9.29 27.89
C SER A 392 -4.19 9.20 27.78
N VAL A 393 -4.84 8.83 28.88
CA VAL A 393 -6.23 8.47 28.90
C VAL A 393 -6.70 8.38 27.49
N GLN A 394 -6.55 7.22 26.89
CA GLN A 394 -6.76 7.03 25.49
C GLN A 394 -7.95 7.88 25.21
N MET A 395 -7.73 9.05 24.65
CA MET A 395 -8.62 10.17 24.67
C MET A 395 -9.93 9.52 24.44
N MET A 396 -10.61 9.28 25.52
CA MET A 396 -11.74 8.36 25.64
C MET A 396 -12.46 8.51 24.35
N ASP A 397 -12.75 7.45 23.65
CA ASP A 397 -13.54 7.54 22.45
C ASP A 397 -14.30 8.84 22.47
N VAL A 398 -13.78 9.86 21.77
CA VAL A 398 -14.43 11.19 21.78
C VAL A 398 -15.84 10.83 21.45
N PRO A 399 -16.80 11.03 22.36
CA PRO A 399 -18.14 10.52 22.14
C PRO A 399 -18.51 10.91 20.74
N ARG A 400 -18.82 9.95 19.87
CA ARG A 400 -19.16 10.20 18.47
C ARG A 400 -20.39 11.09 18.35
N GLU A 401 -21.01 11.35 19.47
CA GLU A 401 -22.05 12.33 19.72
C GLU A 401 -21.41 13.70 19.96
N SER A 402 -21.93 14.72 19.31
CA SER A 402 -21.35 16.06 19.45
C SER A 402 -21.32 16.45 20.93
N VAL A 403 -20.21 16.99 21.38
CA VAL A 403 -20.08 17.52 22.76
C VAL A 403 -21.22 18.48 23.10
N ALA A 404 -21.78 19.14 22.10
CA ALA A 404 -22.96 19.99 22.22
C ALA A 404 -24.24 19.25 22.65
N GLU A 405 -24.45 18.00 22.21
CA GLU A 405 -25.58 17.16 22.65
C GLU A 405 -25.39 16.65 24.08
N HIS A 406 -24.15 16.34 24.48
CA HIS A 406 -23.86 15.86 25.84
C HIS A 406 -23.85 16.95 26.89
N THR A 407 -23.53 18.19 26.50
CA THR A 407 -23.47 19.34 27.44
C THR A 407 -24.79 20.07 27.58
N GLY A 408 -25.86 19.64 26.88
CA GLY A 408 -27.18 20.30 26.95
C GLY A 408 -27.19 21.71 26.35
N PHE A 409 -26.15 22.10 25.60
CA PHE A 409 -26.08 23.39 24.91
C PHE A 409 -27.04 23.52 23.73
N PHE A 410 -27.69 22.43 23.32
CA PHE A 410 -28.74 22.41 22.28
C PHE A 410 -30.15 22.43 22.88
N ASN A 411 -30.42 23.35 23.75
CA ASN A 411 -31.80 23.78 23.93
C ASN A 411 -32.04 24.96 22.98
N GLY A 412 -32.85 24.78 21.95
CA GLY A 412 -33.12 25.68 20.82
C GLY A 412 -33.47 27.14 21.13
N SER A 413 -32.76 27.77 22.05
CA SER A 413 -32.79 29.18 22.32
C SER A 413 -31.83 29.93 21.40
N LYS A 414 -32.21 31.12 20.94
CA LYS A 414 -31.34 31.99 20.11
C LYS A 414 -29.97 32.23 20.77
N GLU A 415 -29.87 32.27 22.10
CA GLU A 415 -28.64 32.42 22.87
C GLU A 415 -27.70 31.21 22.73
N GLY A 416 -28.20 30.00 22.51
CA GLY A 416 -27.39 28.82 22.25
C GLY A 416 -26.76 28.84 20.86
N GLN A 417 -27.44 29.37 19.86
CA GLN A 417 -26.94 29.53 18.50
C GLN A 417 -25.87 30.62 18.40
N GLU A 418 -26.05 31.76 19.10
CA GLU A 418 -25.06 32.84 19.11
C GLU A 418 -23.75 32.40 19.80
N ARG A 419 -23.81 31.68 20.94
CA ARG A 419 -22.62 31.10 21.59
C ARG A 419 -21.92 30.05 20.74
N GLN A 420 -22.65 29.28 19.95
CA GLN A 420 -22.06 28.29 19.05
C GLN A 420 -21.29 28.94 17.91
N ILE A 421 -21.77 30.06 17.39
CA ILE A 421 -21.09 30.85 16.37
C ILE A 421 -19.81 31.48 16.97
N GLU A 422 -19.88 32.06 18.18
CA GLU A 422 -18.69 32.57 18.86
C GLU A 422 -17.64 31.51 19.14
N TRP A 423 -18.04 30.28 19.52
CA TRP A 423 -17.11 29.16 19.74
C TRP A 423 -16.51 28.63 18.43
N GLN A 424 -17.25 28.58 17.35
CA GLN A 424 -16.71 28.22 16.05
C GLN A 424 -15.73 29.29 15.56
N ASP A 425 -16.05 30.55 15.69
CA ASP A 425 -15.16 31.66 15.34
C ASP A 425 -13.88 31.64 16.18
N GLU A 426 -13.94 31.36 17.50
CA GLU A 426 -12.77 31.23 18.37
C GLU A 426 -11.94 29.98 18.03
N LEU A 427 -12.56 28.86 17.70
CA LEU A 427 -11.89 27.63 17.23
C LEU A 427 -11.20 27.85 15.89
N ASP A 428 -11.87 28.53 14.95
CA ASP A 428 -11.33 28.87 13.64
C ASP A 428 -10.18 29.86 13.74
N VAL A 429 -10.25 30.83 14.66
CA VAL A 429 -9.14 31.74 14.99
C VAL A 429 -7.95 31.01 15.58
N ARG A 430 -8.17 30.05 16.48
CA ARG A 430 -7.08 29.22 17.06
C ARG A 430 -6.49 28.28 16.02
N LEU A 431 -7.32 27.63 15.20
CA LEU A 431 -6.86 26.80 14.08
C LEU A 431 -6.11 27.60 13.04
N ALA A 432 -6.57 28.83 12.72
CA ALA A 432 -5.88 29.76 11.83
C ALA A 432 -4.54 30.25 12.42
N GLN A 433 -4.44 30.42 13.74
CA GLN A 433 -3.18 30.73 14.40
C GLN A 433 -2.19 29.54 14.37
N HIS A 434 -2.66 28.30 14.52
CA HIS A 434 -1.82 27.12 14.37
C HIS A 434 -1.47 26.82 12.91
N SER A 435 -2.35 27.13 11.95
CA SER A 435 -2.08 26.95 10.53
C SER A 435 -1.14 28.02 9.94
N ARG A 436 -0.95 29.16 10.61
CA ARG A 436 0.01 30.20 10.20
C ARG A 436 1.46 29.70 10.14
N PHE A 437 1.79 28.61 10.79
CA PHE A 437 3.10 27.97 10.66
C PHE A 437 3.27 27.11 9.41
N VAL A 438 2.19 26.83 8.66
CA VAL A 438 2.21 25.96 7.47
C VAL A 438 2.00 26.77 6.16
N TYR A 439 1.43 27.97 6.21
CA TYR A 439 0.98 28.71 5.03
C TYR A 439 1.62 30.10 4.84
N HIS A 440 2.88 30.33 5.24
CA HIS A 440 3.59 31.58 4.95
C HIS A 440 4.47 31.52 3.70
N LEU A 441 4.05 30.79 2.66
CA LEU A 441 4.76 30.73 1.38
C LEU A 441 3.89 31.02 0.16
N GLN A 442 2.70 31.61 0.30
CA GLN A 442 1.91 32.04 -0.85
C GLN A 442 1.14 33.33 -0.57
N SER A 443 1.82 34.46 -0.55
CA SER A 443 1.30 35.76 -1.02
C SER A 443 2.31 36.85 -0.83
N GLN A 444 3.31 36.93 -1.70
CA GLN A 444 3.99 38.18 -2.04
C GLN A 444 4.73 38.00 -3.37
N THR A 445 3.97 38.05 -4.45
CA THR A 445 4.50 38.50 -5.74
C THR A 445 3.83 39.80 -6.08
N SER A 446 4.46 40.89 -5.72
CA SER A 446 4.49 42.07 -6.57
C SER A 446 5.54 43.07 -6.07
N SER A 447 6.46 43.34 -6.98
CA SER A 447 7.22 44.56 -7.13
C SER A 447 8.05 45.09 -5.94
N TYR A 448 9.37 45.05 -6.09
CA TYR A 448 10.16 46.26 -6.37
C TYR A 448 11.62 45.88 -6.67
N TYR A 449 12.06 46.26 -7.87
CA TYR A 449 13.47 46.40 -8.23
C TYR A 449 14.13 47.42 -7.33
N SER A 450 15.27 47.12 -6.73
CA SER A 450 16.40 48.06 -6.72
C SER A 450 17.70 47.41 -6.28
N ASN A 451 18.72 47.63 -7.08
CA ASN A 451 20.13 47.36 -6.92
C ASN A 451 20.70 47.67 -5.53
N ARG A 452 21.57 46.82 -5.02
CA ARG A 452 22.92 47.26 -4.57
C ARG A 452 23.86 46.09 -4.38
N HIS A 453 24.91 46.08 -5.17
CA HIS A 453 26.16 45.34 -4.95
C HIS A 453 26.79 45.69 -3.60
N ARG A 454 27.29 44.70 -2.88
CA ARG A 454 28.52 44.80 -2.10
C ARG A 454 29.19 43.45 -1.98
N HIS A 455 30.40 43.40 -2.49
CA HIS A 455 31.44 42.42 -2.22
C HIS A 455 31.82 42.40 -0.75
N ILE A 456 32.08 41.22 -0.19
CA ILE A 456 33.16 40.99 0.79
C ILE A 456 33.58 39.51 0.70
N SER A 457 34.88 39.35 0.52
CA SER A 457 35.61 38.07 0.40
C SER A 457 35.98 37.46 1.78
N PRO A 458 36.63 36.31 1.84
CA PRO A 458 36.54 35.36 2.92
C PRO A 458 37.64 35.52 3.97
N SER A 459 37.40 35.02 5.18
CA SER A 459 38.48 34.74 6.13
C SER A 459 38.35 33.34 6.73
N SER A 460 39.44 32.67 6.64
CA SER A 460 39.84 31.38 7.22
C SER A 460 39.92 31.41 8.74
N SER A 461 39.57 30.28 9.38
CA SER A 461 40.38 29.65 10.46
C SER A 461 39.61 28.40 10.99
N GLN A 462 40.14 27.24 10.79
CA GLN A 462 40.79 26.25 11.71
C GLN A 462 40.08 26.07 13.07
N SER A 463 39.57 24.89 13.35
CA SER A 463 40.23 23.79 14.10
C SER A 463 39.20 22.75 14.54
N SER A 464 39.50 21.49 14.34
CA SER A 464 38.91 20.27 14.89
C SER A 464 39.24 20.13 16.41
N PRO A 465 38.59 19.22 17.19
CA PRO A 465 38.78 17.79 16.97
C PRO A 465 37.54 16.90 17.17
N SER A 466 37.61 15.81 16.42
CA SER A 466 37.17 14.42 16.64
C SER A 466 36.48 14.04 17.94
N THR A 467 35.29 13.47 17.82
CA THR A 467 34.87 12.29 18.53
C THR A 467 34.22 11.32 17.57
N SER A 468 34.91 10.20 17.41
CA SER A 468 34.41 9.00 16.75
C SER A 468 33.28 8.42 17.55
N ASP A 469 32.11 8.25 16.92
CA ASP A 469 31.15 7.24 17.34
C ASP A 469 30.56 6.56 16.10
N ASP A 470 30.65 5.25 16.14
CA ASP A 470 30.32 4.28 15.14
C ASP A 470 28.96 4.51 14.46
N GLU A 471 28.96 5.09 13.27
CA GLU A 471 27.86 4.99 12.31
C GLU A 471 28.24 4.00 11.20
N ARG A 472 28.25 2.70 11.51
CA ARG A 472 28.19 1.64 10.51
C ARG A 472 26.82 0.97 10.62
N GLY A 473 25.95 1.32 9.69
CA GLY A 473 24.63 0.68 9.56
C GLY A 473 23.61 1.44 8.74
N MET A 474 24.02 2.06 7.64
CA MET A 474 23.12 2.35 6.54
C MET A 474 23.85 1.99 5.26
N SER A 475 23.34 0.97 4.56
CA SER A 475 23.71 0.72 3.18
C SER A 475 23.54 2.02 2.40
N ASP A 476 24.58 2.39 1.65
CA ASP A 476 24.55 3.50 0.71
C ASP A 476 23.36 3.33 -0.25
N ASP A 477 22.20 3.90 0.09
CA ASP A 477 21.15 4.19 -0.87
C ASP A 477 21.70 5.30 -1.78
N ASP A 478 22.51 4.91 -2.74
CA ASP A 478 22.88 5.82 -3.82
C ASP A 478 21.58 6.20 -4.52
N PRO A 479 21.13 7.48 -4.42
CA PRO A 479 19.85 7.90 -4.99
C PRO A 479 19.76 7.68 -6.50
N ARG A 480 20.85 7.30 -7.15
CA ARG A 480 20.92 6.96 -8.57
C ARG A 480 20.67 5.49 -8.86
N LYS A 481 20.68 4.62 -7.84
CA LYS A 481 20.42 3.18 -8.01
C LYS A 481 18.97 2.87 -7.73
N ARG A 482 18.35 2.15 -8.62
CA ARG A 482 16.97 1.65 -8.49
C ARG A 482 16.94 0.16 -8.82
N MET A 483 16.01 -0.56 -8.24
CA MET A 483 15.76 -1.95 -8.56
C MET A 483 14.46 -2.07 -9.37
N SER A 484 14.47 -2.92 -10.40
CA SER A 484 13.29 -3.21 -11.19
C SER A 484 12.48 -4.35 -10.59
N ILE A 485 11.17 -4.18 -10.45
CA ILE A 485 10.26 -5.22 -9.99
C ILE A 485 10.07 -6.32 -11.06
N LEU A 486 10.26 -5.99 -12.34
CA LEU A 486 10.13 -6.95 -13.43
C LEU A 486 11.30 -7.93 -13.48
N THR A 487 12.51 -7.45 -13.21
CA THR A 487 13.74 -8.23 -13.37
C THR A 487 14.45 -8.56 -12.06
N ASN A 488 14.12 -7.88 -10.97
CA ASN A 488 14.87 -7.88 -9.70
C ASN A 488 16.35 -7.48 -9.88
N MET A 489 16.66 -6.68 -10.90
CA MET A 489 18.01 -6.17 -11.18
C MET A 489 18.13 -4.71 -10.78
N VAL A 490 19.29 -4.34 -10.22
CA VAL A 490 19.61 -2.94 -9.90
C VAL A 490 20.14 -2.25 -11.15
N PHE A 491 19.65 -1.06 -11.45
CA PHE A 491 20.12 -0.19 -12.51
C PHE A 491 20.49 1.20 -12.00
N ASP A 492 21.41 1.87 -12.68
CA ASP A 492 21.89 3.21 -12.32
C ASP A 492 21.27 4.25 -13.26
N ILE A 493 20.54 5.20 -12.71
CA ILE A 493 19.84 6.25 -13.45
C ILE A 493 20.84 7.18 -14.16
N SER A 494 22.05 7.36 -13.62
CA SER A 494 23.05 8.23 -14.23
C SER A 494 23.54 7.76 -15.61
N LEU A 495 23.37 6.48 -15.90
CA LEU A 495 23.76 5.87 -17.18
C LEU A 495 22.72 6.11 -18.28
N CYS A 496 21.51 6.50 -17.93
CA CYS A 496 20.43 6.76 -18.90
C CYS A 496 20.51 8.14 -19.57
N SER A 497 21.40 9.03 -19.13
CA SER A 497 21.51 10.40 -19.62
C SER A 497 22.52 10.61 -20.76
N GLY A 498 23.13 9.56 -21.27
CA GLY A 498 24.11 9.62 -22.38
C GLY A 498 23.48 9.41 -23.75
N ASP A 499 23.80 10.30 -24.68
CA ASP A 499 23.48 10.19 -26.12
C ASP A 499 24.08 8.90 -26.71
N THR A 500 23.37 7.79 -26.60
CA THR A 500 23.59 6.62 -27.47
C THR A 500 22.33 5.77 -27.49
N THR A 501 21.72 5.70 -28.63
CA THR A 501 20.83 4.64 -29.08
C THR A 501 21.55 3.29 -29.00
N THR A 502 21.72 2.78 -27.81
CA THR A 502 22.16 1.40 -27.60
C THR A 502 21.08 0.72 -26.77
N THR A 503 20.23 0.00 -27.48
CA THR A 503 19.42 -1.07 -26.89
C THR A 503 20.36 -1.95 -26.07
N MET A 504 20.30 -1.86 -24.75
CA MET A 504 21.04 -2.77 -23.86
C MET A 504 20.43 -4.16 -24.03
N THR A 505 21.10 -5.00 -24.79
CA THR A 505 20.81 -6.42 -24.80
C THR A 505 21.36 -7.01 -23.49
N ALA A 506 20.63 -7.98 -22.93
CA ALA A 506 20.92 -8.66 -21.66
C ALA A 506 22.32 -9.35 -21.56
N GLU A 507 23.19 -9.16 -22.54
CA GLU A 507 24.51 -9.76 -22.63
C GLU A 507 25.66 -8.87 -22.11
N GLN A 508 25.44 -7.60 -21.81
CA GLN A 508 26.52 -6.68 -21.39
C GLN A 508 26.76 -6.58 -19.87
N TYR A 509 26.01 -7.32 -19.06
CA TYR A 509 26.17 -7.33 -17.59
C TYR A 509 26.80 -8.64 -17.04
N VAL A 510 27.70 -9.27 -17.78
CA VAL A 510 28.49 -10.41 -17.28
C VAL A 510 29.93 -9.99 -17.08
N GLY A 511 30.23 -9.51 -15.89
CA GLY A 511 31.58 -9.13 -15.50
C GLY A 511 31.85 -9.26 -14.01
N SER A 512 31.66 -10.43 -13.42
CA SER A 512 32.45 -10.86 -12.25
C SER A 512 32.34 -12.38 -12.10
N LYS A 513 33.49 -13.01 -11.98
CA LYS A 513 33.74 -14.45 -11.98
C LYS A 513 33.23 -15.09 -10.68
N ASP A 514 32.76 -16.32 -10.82
CA ASP A 514 32.54 -17.39 -9.87
C ASP A 514 31.14 -17.52 -9.26
N GLY A 515 30.40 -18.51 -9.80
CA GLY A 515 29.15 -19.03 -9.22
C GLY A 515 28.15 -19.53 -10.27
N LYS A 516 28.02 -20.84 -10.37
CA LYS A 516 27.07 -21.50 -11.26
C LYS A 516 25.64 -20.99 -10.99
N MET A 517 25.13 -20.13 -11.85
CA MET A 517 23.73 -19.73 -11.90
C MET A 517 22.95 -20.62 -12.83
N GLY A 518 21.95 -21.32 -12.31
CA GLY A 518 20.96 -22.02 -13.09
C GLY A 518 20.07 -21.00 -13.82
N ARG A 519 20.14 -21.02 -15.15
CA ARG A 519 19.29 -20.19 -16.00
C ARG A 519 17.81 -20.58 -15.79
N ARG A 520 17.02 -19.76 -15.11
CA ARG A 520 15.56 -19.84 -15.22
C ARG A 520 15.12 -19.19 -16.54
N ARG A 521 14.68 -20.00 -17.50
CA ARG A 521 14.04 -19.53 -18.72
C ARG A 521 12.60 -19.16 -18.37
N PHE A 522 12.25 -17.88 -18.48
CA PHE A 522 10.86 -17.46 -18.51
C PHE A 522 10.29 -17.82 -19.89
N PHE A 523 9.39 -18.76 -19.95
CA PHE A 523 8.58 -19.02 -21.15
C PHE A 523 7.40 -18.06 -21.12
N PHE A 524 7.39 -17.11 -22.05
CA PHE A 524 6.17 -16.40 -22.40
C PHE A 524 5.32 -17.36 -23.23
N ASP A 525 4.28 -17.92 -22.65
CA ASP A 525 3.28 -18.68 -23.38
C ASP A 525 2.34 -17.69 -24.08
N THR A 526 2.68 -17.34 -25.32
CA THR A 526 1.78 -16.66 -26.25
C THR A 526 0.83 -17.71 -26.81
N GLY A 527 -0.19 -18.08 -26.01
CA GLY A 527 -1.25 -18.97 -26.46
C GLY A 527 -2.12 -18.34 -27.58
N ILE A 528 -1.59 -18.27 -28.81
CA ILE A 528 -2.35 -18.15 -30.02
C ILE A 528 -1.87 -19.28 -30.94
N GLY A 529 -2.43 -20.45 -30.71
CA GLY A 529 -2.31 -21.58 -31.63
C GLY A 529 -3.19 -21.32 -32.83
N SER A 530 -2.54 -21.02 -33.94
CA SER A 530 -3.15 -21.12 -35.26
C SER A 530 -3.34 -22.59 -35.61
N GLU A 531 -4.53 -23.15 -35.45
CA GLU A 531 -4.97 -24.32 -36.21
C GLU A 531 -5.90 -23.86 -37.32
N LEU A 532 -5.35 -23.69 -38.50
CA LEU A 532 -6.06 -23.70 -39.76
C LEU A 532 -5.33 -24.65 -40.72
N GLY A 533 -5.97 -25.78 -40.99
CA GLY A 533 -5.91 -26.42 -42.29
C GLY A 533 -5.00 -27.60 -42.45
N ALA A 534 -5.61 -28.74 -42.57
CA ALA A 534 -5.56 -29.50 -43.84
C ALA A 534 -6.49 -30.72 -43.77
N MET A 535 -7.64 -30.58 -44.37
CA MET A 535 -8.31 -31.74 -44.96
C MET A 535 -7.57 -32.09 -46.24
N LYS A 536 -7.01 -33.25 -46.28
CA LYS A 536 -7.13 -34.24 -47.36
C LYS A 536 -6.88 -35.62 -46.81
#